data_bb1341a0e832dee123c86046135641be
#
_entry.id   bb1341a0e832dee123c86046135641be
#
_cell.length_a   1.000
_cell.length_b   1.000
_cell.length_c   1.000
_cell.angle_alpha   90.00
_cell.angle_beta   90.00
_cell.angle_gamma   90.00
#
_symmetry.space_group_name_H-M   'P 1'
#
loop_
_entity.id
_entity.type
_entity.pdbx_description
1 polymer ?
#
loop_
_entity_poly.entity_id
_entity_poly.type
_entity_poly.pdbx_seq_one_letter_code
_entity_poly.pdbx_strand_id
1 'polypeptide(L)'
;MEDICVFYKRLPVYHPQGIIKLDNPIFTKPGRKSGSVYHDLSKGYYTCYSNYPKNLLEINCERGLHPTQKPVELFEYLIKTYTNPGDLVLDNCMGSGTT
;
A
#
# COMPACT_ATOMS: atom_id res chain seq x y z
N MET A 1 -18.12 2.23 -1.76
CA MET A 1 -16.67 2.04 -2.04
C MET A 1 -16.13 3.31 -2.68
N GLU A 2 -14.98 3.76 -2.24
CA GLU A 2 -14.31 4.93 -2.83
C GLU A 2 -13.00 4.50 -3.46
N ASP A 3 -12.68 5.05 -4.62
CA ASP A 3 -11.43 4.79 -5.31
C ASP A 3 -10.37 5.81 -4.89
N ILE A 4 -9.16 5.32 -4.65
CA ILE A 4 -7.99 6.15 -4.38
C ILE A 4 -7.06 6.05 -5.57
N CYS A 5 -6.80 7.18 -6.22
CA CYS A 5 -5.92 7.26 -7.36
C CYS A 5 -4.65 8.01 -7.00
N VAL A 6 -3.51 7.44 -7.34
CA VAL A 6 -2.20 8.07 -7.12
C VAL A 6 -1.64 8.53 -8.46
N PHE A 7 -1.50 9.85 -8.63
CA PHE A 7 -0.96 10.46 -9.83
C PHE A 7 0.47 10.93 -9.58
N TYR A 8 1.37 10.66 -10.50
CA TYR A 8 2.76 11.07 -10.35
C TYR A 8 3.43 11.38 -11.71
N LYS A 9 4.37 12.30 -11.69
CA LYS A 9 5.23 12.60 -12.83
C LYS A 9 6.50 11.75 -12.84
N ARG A 10 7.02 11.43 -11.64
CA ARG A 10 8.14 10.53 -11.43
C ARG A 10 7.72 9.51 -10.39
N LEU A 11 8.30 8.32 -10.44
CA LEU A 11 7.97 7.26 -9.49
C LEU A 11 8.06 7.78 -8.04
N PRO A 12 6.96 7.73 -7.28
CA PRO A 12 6.96 8.22 -5.90
C PRO A 12 7.74 7.29 -4.98
N VAL A 13 8.09 7.80 -3.81
CA VAL A 13 8.48 6.96 -2.69
C VAL A 13 7.32 6.03 -2.35
N TYR A 14 7.61 4.78 -2.06
CA TYR A 14 6.61 3.80 -1.67
C TYR A 14 7.11 2.97 -0.49
N HIS A 15 6.45 3.11 0.65
CA HIS A 15 6.71 2.34 1.85
C HIS A 15 5.51 1.42 2.12
N PRO A 16 5.57 0.15 1.71
CA PRO A 16 4.45 -0.77 1.95
C PRO A 16 4.21 -0.94 3.45
N GLN A 17 2.97 -0.72 3.89
CA GLN A 17 2.59 -0.78 5.29
C GLN A 17 2.16 -2.20 5.67
N GLY A 18 2.50 -2.61 6.90
CA GLY A 18 2.06 -3.88 7.48
C GLY A 18 2.82 -5.12 7.00
N ILE A 19 3.90 -4.98 6.24
CA ILE A 19 4.74 -6.11 5.81
C ILE A 19 5.37 -6.78 7.03
N ILE A 20 5.32 -8.11 7.05
CA ILE A 20 5.93 -8.95 8.07
C ILE A 20 7.12 -9.69 7.46
N LYS A 21 8.31 -9.52 8.04
CA LYS A 21 9.47 -10.32 7.68
C LYS A 21 9.33 -11.72 8.22
N LEU A 22 9.53 -12.72 7.36
CA LEU A 22 9.51 -14.12 7.75
C LEU A 22 10.85 -14.53 8.38
N ASP A 23 10.82 -15.23 9.48
CA ASP A 23 12.04 -15.79 10.13
C ASP A 23 12.70 -16.84 9.24
N ASN A 24 11.87 -17.64 8.56
CA ASN A 24 12.32 -18.65 7.59
C ASN A 24 11.75 -18.36 6.22
N PRO A 25 12.57 -17.94 5.24
CA PRO A 25 12.12 -17.74 3.87
C PRO A 25 11.51 -18.99 3.28
N ILE A 26 10.38 -18.83 2.58
CA ILE A 26 9.68 -19.94 1.93
C ILE A 26 10.18 -20.06 0.48
N PHE A 27 10.71 -21.21 0.11
CA PHE A 27 11.13 -21.47 -1.25
C PHE A 27 9.96 -22.01 -2.08
N THR A 28 9.67 -21.34 -3.20
CA THR A 28 8.69 -21.79 -4.18
C THR A 28 9.41 -22.39 -5.37
N LYS A 29 9.14 -23.66 -5.65
CA LYS A 29 9.70 -24.37 -6.81
C LYS A 29 9.21 -23.75 -8.12
N PRO A 30 10.02 -23.80 -9.19
CA PRO A 30 9.59 -23.34 -10.50
C PRO A 30 8.37 -24.16 -10.97
N GLY A 31 7.36 -23.46 -11.45
CA GLY A 31 6.18 -24.07 -12.05
C GLY A 31 6.52 -24.75 -13.37
N ARG A 32 5.70 -25.70 -13.84
CA ARG A 32 5.78 -26.23 -15.21
C ARG A 32 5.57 -25.07 -16.20
N LYS A 33 6.36 -25.04 -17.26
CA LYS A 33 6.20 -24.12 -18.38
C LYS A 33 4.78 -24.27 -18.96
N SER A 34 3.88 -23.44 -18.53
CA SER A 34 2.65 -23.14 -19.25
C SER A 34 3.00 -21.96 -20.15
N GLY A 35 2.64 -21.95 -21.42
CA GLY A 35 3.00 -20.95 -22.41
C GLY A 35 2.59 -19.51 -22.11
N SER A 36 2.89 -19.06 -20.92
CA SER A 36 2.62 -17.75 -20.38
C SER A 36 3.67 -16.76 -20.88
N VAL A 37 3.21 -15.64 -21.38
CA VAL A 37 3.99 -14.49 -21.86
C VAL A 37 4.76 -13.79 -20.73
N TYR A 38 4.57 -14.21 -19.49
CA TYR A 38 5.13 -13.56 -18.30
C TYR A 38 6.26 -14.38 -17.69
N HIS A 39 7.41 -13.76 -17.59
CA HIS A 39 8.64 -14.14 -16.88
C HIS A 39 9.04 -15.63 -16.90
N ASP A 40 10.29 -15.85 -17.23
CA ASP A 40 10.95 -17.14 -17.08
C ASP A 40 10.99 -17.56 -15.60
N LEU A 41 9.99 -18.31 -15.16
CA LEU A 41 9.92 -18.93 -13.84
C LEU A 41 10.74 -20.23 -13.78
N SER A 42 11.74 -20.39 -14.66
CA SER A 42 12.61 -21.56 -14.68
C SER A 42 13.43 -21.73 -13.40
N LYS A 43 13.60 -20.64 -12.65
CA LYS A 43 14.29 -20.63 -11.35
C LYS A 43 13.26 -20.39 -10.25
N GLY A 44 13.28 -21.23 -9.22
CA GLY A 44 12.50 -21.00 -8.01
C GLY A 44 12.87 -19.68 -7.32
N TYR A 45 12.03 -19.20 -6.42
CA TYR A 45 12.27 -17.96 -5.68
C TYR A 45 11.97 -18.15 -4.19
N TYR A 46 12.59 -17.29 -3.38
CA TYR A 46 12.35 -17.23 -1.95
C TYR A 46 11.37 -16.10 -1.62
N THR A 47 10.36 -16.41 -0.82
CA THR A 47 9.48 -15.42 -0.21
C THR A 47 9.98 -15.08 1.18
N CYS A 48 10.48 -13.85 1.36
CA CYS A 48 11.06 -13.39 2.63
C CYS A 48 10.09 -12.57 3.48
N TYR A 49 9.02 -12.10 2.89
CA TYR A 49 8.05 -11.23 3.52
C TYR A 49 6.63 -11.72 3.27
N SER A 50 5.73 -11.42 4.18
CA SER A 50 4.30 -11.71 4.07
C SER A 50 3.46 -10.45 4.34
N ASN A 51 2.16 -10.59 4.23
CA ASN A 51 1.20 -9.52 4.47
C ASN A 51 1.43 -8.28 3.60
N TYR A 52 1.69 -8.48 2.32
CA TYR A 52 1.79 -7.38 1.36
C TYR A 52 0.48 -6.59 1.28
N PRO A 53 0.56 -5.26 1.07
CA PRO A 53 -0.62 -4.42 0.88
C PRO A 53 -1.52 -4.96 -0.23
N LYS A 54 -2.82 -4.95 0.04
CA LYS A 54 -3.85 -5.34 -0.92
C LYS A 54 -4.38 -4.10 -1.66
N ASN A 55 -5.04 -4.33 -2.78
CA ASN A 55 -5.72 -3.27 -3.53
C ASN A 55 -7.03 -2.79 -2.86
N LEU A 56 -7.52 -3.51 -1.88
CA LEU A 56 -8.70 -3.13 -1.07
C LEU A 56 -8.26 -2.80 0.35
N LEU A 57 -8.58 -1.59 0.80
CA LEU A 57 -8.41 -1.14 2.18
C LEU A 57 -9.78 -1.14 2.86
N GLU A 58 -9.89 -1.84 3.98
CA GLU A 58 -11.07 -1.86 4.82
C GLU A 58 -10.80 -0.98 6.05
N ILE A 59 -11.34 0.22 6.04
CA ILE A 59 -11.18 1.21 7.11
C ILE A 59 -12.56 1.64 7.56
N ASN A 60 -12.82 1.59 8.86
CA ASN A 60 -14.08 2.00 9.42
C ASN A 60 -14.29 3.50 9.32
N CYS A 61 -15.50 3.93 8.94
CA CYS A 61 -15.85 5.33 8.96
C CYS A 61 -15.87 5.86 10.40
N GLU A 62 -15.16 6.95 10.64
CA GLU A 62 -15.25 7.69 11.89
C GLU A 62 -16.43 8.66 11.81
N ARG A 63 -17.30 8.60 12.82
CA ARG A 63 -18.35 9.59 12.99
C ARG A 63 -17.77 10.72 13.85
N GLY A 64 -17.45 11.82 13.22
CA GLY A 64 -16.76 12.94 13.86
C GLY A 64 -17.47 14.27 13.68
N LEU A 65 -16.70 15.33 13.78
CA LEU A 65 -17.15 16.73 13.78
C LEU A 65 -17.75 17.21 12.44
N HIS A 66 -17.49 16.48 11.36
CA HIS A 66 -17.95 16.86 10.02
C HIS A 66 -18.57 15.67 9.28
N PRO A 67 -19.72 15.85 8.55
CA PRO A 67 -20.42 14.76 7.85
C PRO A 67 -19.57 14.03 6.79
N THR A 68 -18.58 14.72 6.23
CA THR A 68 -17.69 14.20 5.19
C THR A 68 -16.26 13.93 5.68
N GLN A 69 -16.07 13.87 7.01
CA GLN A 69 -14.76 13.58 7.59
C GLN A 69 -14.25 12.22 7.14
N LYS A 70 -13.02 12.18 6.66
CA LYS A 70 -12.33 10.94 6.34
C LYS A 70 -11.68 10.36 7.60
N PRO A 71 -11.58 9.02 7.71
CA PRO A 71 -10.92 8.39 8.84
C PRO A 71 -9.45 8.82 8.96
N VAL A 72 -9.00 9.10 10.18
CA VAL A 72 -7.59 9.42 10.47
C VAL A 72 -6.67 8.29 10.02
N GLU A 73 -7.07 7.06 10.25
CA GLU A 73 -6.34 5.85 9.84
C GLU A 73 -6.04 5.83 8.33
N LEU A 74 -6.99 6.27 7.49
CA LEU A 74 -6.79 6.33 6.04
C LEU A 74 -5.69 7.31 5.66
N PHE A 75 -5.73 8.53 6.20
CA PHE A 75 -4.71 9.54 5.90
C PHE A 75 -3.34 9.16 6.45
N GLU A 76 -3.30 8.61 7.63
CA GLU A 76 -2.06 8.08 8.21
C GLU A 76 -1.44 7.00 7.31
N TYR A 77 -2.25 6.07 6.83
CA TYR A 77 -1.82 5.02 5.90
C TYR A 77 -1.23 5.61 4.61
N LEU A 78 -1.92 6.56 3.99
CA LEU A 78 -1.48 7.18 2.72
C LEU A 78 -0.19 7.98 2.90
N ILE A 79 -0.09 8.79 3.96
CA ILE A 79 1.09 9.59 4.25
C ILE A 79 2.29 8.67 4.51
N LYS A 80 2.16 7.68 5.36
CA LYS A 80 3.23 6.72 5.64
C LYS A 80 3.67 5.93 4.41
N THR A 81 2.73 5.65 3.51
CA THR A 81 3.02 4.88 2.29
C THR A 81 3.81 5.68 1.26
N TYR A 82 3.48 6.96 1.06
CA TYR A 82 3.98 7.76 -0.07
C TYR A 82 4.91 8.91 0.30
N THR A 83 5.24 9.08 1.58
CA THR A 83 6.15 10.13 2.03
C THR A 83 7.20 9.59 2.99
N ASN A 84 8.31 10.35 3.11
CA ASN A 84 9.30 10.15 4.17
C ASN A 84 9.00 11.07 5.35
N PRO A 85 9.48 10.74 6.57
CA PRO A 85 9.43 11.66 7.69
C PRO A 85 10.06 13.01 7.35
N GLY A 86 9.33 14.09 7.62
CA GLY A 86 9.77 15.46 7.31
C GLY A 86 9.38 15.98 5.93
N ASP A 87 8.80 15.15 5.06
CA ASP A 87 8.29 15.60 3.76
C ASP A 87 7.08 16.54 3.93
N LEU A 88 6.96 17.48 3.00
CA LEU A 88 5.82 18.38 2.97
C LEU A 88 4.59 17.69 2.39
N VAL A 89 3.49 17.73 3.13
CA VAL A 89 2.18 17.21 2.69
C VAL A 89 1.21 18.38 2.56
N LEU A 90 0.56 18.48 1.41
CA LEU A 90 -0.45 19.50 1.13
C LEU A 90 -1.81 18.84 0.98
N ASP A 91 -2.78 19.33 1.72
CA ASP A 91 -4.19 19.03 1.56
C ASP A 91 -4.97 20.32 1.34
N ASN A 92 -5.39 20.57 0.11
CA ASN A 92 -6.14 21.76 -0.26
C ASN A 92 -7.65 21.67 0.07
N CYS A 93 -8.11 20.51 0.53
CA CYS A 93 -9.50 20.21 0.89
C CYS A 93 -9.59 19.58 2.28
N MET A 94 -8.80 20.07 3.22
CA MET A 94 -8.59 19.41 4.51
C MET A 94 -9.85 19.25 5.39
N GLY A 95 -10.92 19.98 5.12
CA GLY A 95 -12.15 19.91 5.91
C GLY A 95 -11.90 20.19 7.39
N SER A 96 -12.04 19.17 8.24
CA SER A 96 -11.79 19.26 9.69
C SER A 96 -10.31 19.27 10.09
N GLY A 97 -9.40 19.16 9.12
CA GLY A 97 -7.96 19.14 9.40
C GLY A 97 -7.42 17.78 9.85
N THR A 98 -7.99 16.70 9.36
CA THR A 98 -7.56 15.33 9.66
C THR A 98 -6.12 15.06 9.18
N THR A 99 -5.76 15.63 8.05
CA THR A 99 -4.41 15.55 7.50
C THR A 99 -3.44 16.36 8.33
#